data_ddea27ec695beeb3cfc6f06181ee49c7
#
_entry.id   ddea27ec695beeb3cfc6f06181ee49c7
#
_cell.length_a   1.000
_cell.length_b   1.000
_cell.length_c   1.000
_cell.angle_alpha   90.00
_cell.angle_beta   90.00
_cell.angle_gamma   90.00
#
_symmetry.space_group_name_H-M   'P 1'
#
loop_
_entity.id
_entity.type
_entity.pdbx_description
1 polymer ?
#
loop_
_entity_poly.entity_id
_entity_poly.type
_entity_poly.pdbx_seq_one_letter_code
_entity_poly.pdbx_strand_id
1 'polypeptide(L)'
;MKRNLSALKKALQFGISGAVGGFAGNLITEPFMQRLTGSASFFDSVLSTARWFGLVGGGIATAIMFGYYYYIKGKPQIKQALKNGGLFGLIAGVISGAIAEAIYSGIGDGNNELLRVICWGIAGSLLGLGLAQRIPNLGALRGTGGGGVGGVLGGCLFILFAYNLSGTAGRLAGCAAIGFWIGIMLIVAETLFNKAWLVISYDTGANRTLTLGSEPITFGSDENLSIICIPKVSPLAMRFQLEAGQIVCENVDSGAVSYLRSGDQKKIGNCTITVGNSDLPAANSVQFPPAIRSEKSAADSFTSGRFFLRLGSRVIPLTAGTQLFTSDIPSLKATASNGVVATVNSRSRDEISLELTNLCDRAWWATDIQGDLKMVEPETTLTLAVGTKIEFGEIDGEII
;
A
#
# COMPACT_ATOMS: atom_id res chain seq x y z
N MET A 1 -1.67 7.08 -25.31
CA MET A 1 -3.02 7.67 -25.23
C MET A 1 -3.96 6.95 -24.26
N LYS A 2 -4.10 5.60 -24.28
CA LYS A 2 -4.99 4.85 -23.37
C LYS A 2 -4.67 5.03 -21.86
N ARG A 3 -3.39 5.10 -21.45
CA ARG A 3 -2.96 5.32 -20.06
C ARG A 3 -3.43 6.67 -19.49
N ASN A 4 -3.28 7.76 -20.26
CA ASN A 4 -3.66 9.09 -19.80
C ASN A 4 -5.18 9.22 -19.61
N LEU A 5 -5.96 8.56 -20.46
CA LEU A 5 -7.42 8.55 -20.33
C LEU A 5 -7.87 7.75 -19.09
N SER A 6 -7.21 6.63 -18.75
CA SER A 6 -7.54 5.86 -17.56
C SER A 6 -7.14 6.60 -16.28
N ALA A 7 -6.00 7.29 -16.28
CA ALA A 7 -5.55 8.12 -15.16
C ALA A 7 -6.51 9.31 -14.93
N LEU A 8 -6.96 9.97 -16.01
CA LEU A 8 -7.94 11.05 -15.91
C LEU A 8 -9.28 10.57 -15.33
N LYS A 9 -9.78 9.42 -15.81
CA LYS A 9 -11.01 8.82 -15.25
C LYS A 9 -10.87 8.49 -13.77
N LYS A 10 -9.72 7.91 -13.38
CA LYS A 10 -9.40 7.62 -11.98
C LYS A 10 -9.38 8.90 -11.15
N ALA A 11 -8.66 9.94 -11.60
CA ALA A 11 -8.58 11.22 -10.91
C ALA A 11 -9.96 11.88 -10.74
N LEU A 12 -10.78 11.89 -11.79
CA LEU A 12 -12.12 12.45 -11.72
C LEU A 12 -13.03 11.66 -10.76
N GLN A 13 -12.95 10.33 -10.78
CA GLN A 13 -13.70 9.49 -9.82
C GLN A 13 -13.33 9.79 -8.38
N PHE A 14 -12.04 9.94 -8.07
CA PHE A 14 -11.57 10.28 -6.73
C PHE A 14 -11.94 11.72 -6.35
N GLY A 15 -11.88 12.65 -7.30
CA GLY A 15 -12.35 14.01 -7.10
C GLY A 15 -13.83 14.08 -6.77
N ILE A 16 -14.69 13.42 -7.55
CA ILE A 16 -16.13 13.35 -7.28
C ILE A 16 -16.41 12.68 -5.93
N SER A 17 -15.72 11.57 -5.63
CA SER A 17 -15.85 10.93 -4.31
C SER A 17 -15.49 11.89 -3.20
N GLY A 18 -14.35 12.59 -3.30
CA GLY A 18 -13.92 13.59 -2.31
C GLY A 18 -14.92 14.73 -2.16
N ALA A 19 -15.49 15.23 -3.28
CA ALA A 19 -16.53 16.27 -3.26
C ALA A 19 -17.78 15.83 -2.50
N VAL A 20 -18.26 14.62 -2.76
CA VAL A 20 -19.41 14.03 -2.03
C VAL A 20 -19.08 13.92 -0.55
N GLY A 21 -17.87 13.48 -0.20
CA GLY A 21 -17.42 13.37 1.19
C GLY A 21 -17.33 14.70 1.91
N GLY A 22 -16.78 15.72 1.26
CA GLY A 22 -16.69 17.07 1.82
C GLY A 22 -18.06 17.71 2.01
N PHE A 23 -18.94 17.59 1.02
CA PHE A 23 -20.33 18.03 1.11
C PHE A 23 -21.08 17.34 2.26
N ALA A 24 -21.05 16.01 2.32
CA ALA A 24 -21.74 15.23 3.35
C ALA A 24 -21.16 15.47 4.74
N GLY A 25 -19.85 15.54 4.88
CA GLY A 25 -19.18 15.87 6.16
C GLY A 25 -19.61 17.22 6.69
N ASN A 26 -19.63 18.26 5.83
CA ASN A 26 -20.12 19.57 6.25
C ASN A 26 -21.63 19.58 6.55
N LEU A 27 -22.44 18.89 5.76
CA LEU A 27 -23.88 18.78 6.01
C LEU A 27 -24.20 18.22 7.39
N ILE A 28 -23.42 17.24 7.85
CA ILE A 28 -23.56 16.66 9.19
C ILE A 28 -23.20 17.69 10.28
N THR A 29 -22.25 18.58 10.01
CA THR A 29 -21.80 19.58 11.01
C THR A 29 -22.71 20.79 11.11
N GLU A 30 -23.46 21.11 10.06
CA GLU A 30 -24.24 22.34 9.96
C GLU A 30 -25.18 22.59 11.15
N PRO A 31 -25.95 21.60 11.66
CA PRO A 31 -26.81 21.80 12.82
C PRO A 31 -26.07 22.14 14.12
N PHE A 32 -24.79 21.78 14.21
CA PHE A 32 -23.96 22.02 15.39
C PHE A 32 -23.28 23.40 15.34
N MET A 33 -22.99 23.92 14.14
CA MET A 33 -22.35 25.22 13.96
C MET A 33 -23.26 26.38 14.34
N GLN A 34 -24.57 26.24 14.15
CA GLN A 34 -25.55 27.29 14.47
C GLN A 34 -25.71 27.57 15.99
N ARG A 35 -25.22 26.69 16.86
CA ARG A 35 -25.36 26.78 18.33
C ARG A 35 -24.23 27.52 19.02
N LEU A 36 -23.20 27.97 18.31
CA LEU A 36 -21.97 28.53 18.89
C LEU A 36 -21.88 30.07 18.80
N THR A 37 -23.00 30.76 18.77
CA THR A 37 -23.08 32.25 18.68
C THR A 37 -22.96 32.98 20.01
N GLY A 38 -22.15 32.50 20.97
CA GLY A 38 -21.82 33.17 22.22
C GLY A 38 -20.34 33.54 22.30
N SER A 39 -19.92 34.32 23.28
CA SER A 39 -18.51 34.60 23.57
C SER A 39 -17.79 33.30 23.98
N ALA A 40 -17.28 32.56 22.96
CA ALA A 40 -16.59 31.33 23.17
C ALA A 40 -15.18 31.57 23.72
N SER A 41 -14.77 30.77 24.71
CA SER A 41 -13.37 30.78 25.15
C SER A 41 -12.46 30.26 24.03
N PHE A 42 -11.15 30.51 24.08
CA PHE A 42 -10.17 29.96 23.15
C PHE A 42 -10.32 28.44 23.01
N PHE A 43 -10.51 27.74 24.13
CA PHE A 43 -10.71 26.27 24.13
C PHE A 43 -11.99 25.86 23.41
N ASP A 44 -13.08 26.58 23.57
CA ASP A 44 -14.35 26.28 22.89
C ASP A 44 -14.20 26.48 21.38
N SER A 45 -13.46 27.49 20.93
CA SER A 45 -13.17 27.74 19.53
C SER A 45 -12.33 26.62 18.94
N VAL A 46 -11.24 26.23 19.60
CA VAL A 46 -10.38 25.11 19.18
C VAL A 46 -11.19 23.81 19.09
N LEU A 47 -11.99 23.50 20.10
CA LEU A 47 -12.78 22.26 20.12
C LEU A 47 -13.86 22.25 19.04
N SER A 48 -14.50 23.39 18.78
CA SER A 48 -15.48 23.56 17.72
C SER A 48 -14.88 23.36 16.33
N THR A 49 -13.77 24.03 16.05
CA THR A 49 -13.04 23.95 14.79
C THR A 49 -12.48 22.53 14.57
N ALA A 50 -11.92 21.91 15.61
CA ALA A 50 -11.43 20.53 15.56
C ALA A 50 -12.54 19.53 15.24
N ARG A 51 -13.73 19.66 15.83
CA ARG A 51 -14.88 18.80 15.53
C ARG A 51 -15.34 18.97 14.08
N TRP A 52 -15.43 20.21 13.62
CA TRP A 52 -15.85 20.52 12.26
C TRP A 52 -14.88 19.93 11.24
N PHE A 53 -13.58 20.22 11.36
CA PHE A 53 -12.54 19.63 10.50
C PHE A 53 -12.52 18.11 10.59
N GLY A 54 -12.75 17.55 11.78
CA GLY A 54 -12.83 16.09 11.99
C GLY A 54 -13.92 15.46 11.17
N LEU A 55 -15.13 15.99 11.22
CA LEU A 55 -16.28 15.44 10.49
C LEU A 55 -16.15 15.65 8.97
N VAL A 56 -15.70 16.82 8.54
CA VAL A 56 -15.43 17.10 7.12
C VAL A 56 -14.31 16.20 6.60
N GLY A 57 -13.17 16.11 7.33
CA GLY A 57 -12.04 15.25 6.97
C GLY A 57 -12.40 13.76 6.97
N GLY A 58 -13.17 13.31 7.96
CA GLY A 58 -13.73 11.97 8.03
C GLY A 58 -14.62 11.64 6.85
N GLY A 59 -15.48 12.58 6.45
CA GLY A 59 -16.35 12.46 5.27
C GLY A 59 -15.53 12.35 3.97
N ILE A 60 -14.56 13.26 3.76
CA ILE A 60 -13.68 13.28 2.59
C ILE A 60 -12.90 11.96 2.48
N ALA A 61 -12.23 11.56 3.56
CA ALA A 61 -11.40 10.35 3.55
C ALA A 61 -12.24 9.07 3.37
N THR A 62 -13.42 8.99 3.99
CA THR A 62 -14.35 7.86 3.79
C THR A 62 -14.77 7.74 2.34
N ALA A 63 -15.16 8.85 1.73
CA ALA A 63 -15.65 8.85 0.35
C ALA A 63 -14.53 8.57 -0.66
N ILE A 64 -13.31 9.08 -0.43
CA ILE A 64 -12.14 8.74 -1.25
C ILE A 64 -11.82 7.24 -1.13
N MET A 65 -11.81 6.68 0.08
CA MET A 65 -11.59 5.24 0.29
C MET A 65 -12.72 4.39 -0.32
N PHE A 66 -13.96 4.86 -0.27
CA PHE A 66 -15.06 4.22 -0.98
C PHE A 66 -14.83 4.22 -2.50
N GLY A 67 -14.43 5.36 -3.08
CA GLY A 67 -14.07 5.48 -4.49
C GLY A 67 -12.91 4.55 -4.87
N TYR A 68 -11.89 4.43 -4.00
CA TYR A 68 -10.76 3.51 -4.15
C TYR A 68 -11.21 2.04 -4.18
N TYR A 69 -11.98 1.59 -3.19
CA TYR A 69 -12.48 0.21 -3.16
C TYR A 69 -13.42 -0.10 -4.32
N TYR A 70 -14.29 0.83 -4.69
CA TYR A 70 -15.14 0.68 -5.87
C TYR A 70 -14.31 0.58 -7.15
N TYR A 71 -13.26 1.40 -7.28
CA TYR A 71 -12.35 1.34 -8.41
C TYR A 71 -11.63 -0.02 -8.50
N ILE A 72 -11.19 -0.58 -7.38
CA ILE A 72 -10.42 -1.84 -7.35
C ILE A 72 -11.32 -3.06 -7.42
N LYS A 73 -12.34 -3.14 -6.57
CA LYS A 73 -13.18 -4.35 -6.42
C LYS A 73 -14.43 -4.34 -7.31
N GLY A 74 -14.82 -3.18 -7.86
CA GLY A 74 -16.05 -3.06 -8.65
C GLY A 74 -17.35 -3.19 -7.83
N LYS A 75 -17.23 -3.28 -6.49
CA LYS A 75 -18.34 -3.43 -5.55
C LYS A 75 -18.22 -2.38 -4.44
N PRO A 76 -19.36 -1.87 -3.90
CA PRO A 76 -19.34 -0.93 -2.79
C PRO A 76 -18.83 -1.62 -1.50
N GLN A 77 -17.80 -1.06 -0.89
CA GLN A 77 -17.19 -1.56 0.36
C GLN A 77 -17.32 -0.50 1.48
N ILE A 78 -18.58 -0.15 1.85
CA ILE A 78 -18.88 0.96 2.77
C ILE A 78 -18.22 0.75 4.15
N LYS A 79 -18.32 -0.47 4.72
CA LYS A 79 -17.75 -0.76 6.04
C LYS A 79 -16.24 -0.59 6.06
N GLN A 80 -15.53 -1.07 5.02
CA GLN A 80 -14.08 -0.92 4.91
C GLN A 80 -13.67 0.53 4.65
N ALA A 81 -14.43 1.25 3.83
CA ALA A 81 -14.20 2.67 3.58
C ALA A 81 -14.35 3.50 4.86
N LEU A 82 -15.38 3.24 5.65
CA LEU A 82 -15.59 3.92 6.93
C LEU A 82 -14.49 3.58 7.95
N LYS A 83 -14.11 2.31 8.06
CA LYS A 83 -13.04 1.88 8.97
C LYS A 83 -11.68 2.47 8.59
N ASN A 84 -11.30 2.40 7.31
CA ASN A 84 -9.97 2.78 6.83
C ASN A 84 -9.84 4.24 6.42
N GLY A 85 -10.93 4.90 6.03
CA GLY A 85 -10.97 6.33 5.70
C GLY A 85 -11.52 7.16 6.84
N GLY A 86 -12.68 6.77 7.38
CA GLY A 86 -13.42 7.58 8.36
C GLY A 86 -12.64 7.86 9.63
N LEU A 87 -12.09 6.83 10.26
CA LEU A 87 -11.32 6.99 11.51
C LEU A 87 -10.06 7.85 11.29
N PHE A 88 -9.28 7.55 10.25
CA PHE A 88 -8.05 8.31 9.97
C PHE A 88 -8.36 9.74 9.51
N GLY A 89 -9.39 9.93 8.69
CA GLY A 89 -9.83 11.24 8.26
C GLY A 89 -10.36 12.09 9.42
N LEU A 90 -11.07 11.47 10.36
CA LEU A 90 -11.55 12.14 11.57
C LEU A 90 -10.37 12.59 12.45
N ILE A 91 -9.42 11.71 12.72
CA ILE A 91 -8.22 12.02 13.53
C ILE A 91 -7.40 13.12 12.84
N ALA A 92 -7.09 12.97 11.55
CA ALA A 92 -6.34 13.97 10.80
C ALA A 92 -7.07 15.31 10.76
N GLY A 93 -8.39 15.30 10.59
CA GLY A 93 -9.23 16.49 10.62
C GLY A 93 -9.23 17.18 11.98
N VAL A 94 -9.41 16.43 13.08
CA VAL A 94 -9.37 16.97 14.45
C VAL A 94 -8.03 17.63 14.72
N ILE A 95 -6.93 16.98 14.41
CA ILE A 95 -5.58 17.50 14.61
C ILE A 95 -5.37 18.78 13.77
N SER A 96 -5.73 18.73 12.48
CA SER A 96 -5.56 19.88 11.60
C SER A 96 -6.46 21.05 11.97
N GLY A 97 -7.68 20.79 12.43
CA GLY A 97 -8.60 21.83 12.91
C GLY A 97 -8.10 22.50 14.18
N ALA A 98 -7.55 21.74 15.13
CA ALA A 98 -6.93 22.29 16.33
C ALA A 98 -5.71 23.15 15.99
N ILE A 99 -4.84 22.68 15.10
CA ILE A 99 -3.67 23.43 14.61
C ILE A 99 -4.12 24.70 13.87
N ALA A 100 -5.11 24.61 12.99
CA ALA A 100 -5.62 25.73 12.22
C ALA A 100 -6.17 26.82 13.13
N GLU A 101 -6.96 26.47 14.14
CA GLU A 101 -7.51 27.45 15.11
C GLU A 101 -6.42 28.07 15.95
N ALA A 102 -5.46 27.29 16.44
CA ALA A 102 -4.34 27.81 17.20
C ALA A 102 -3.50 28.82 16.40
N ILE A 103 -3.23 28.53 15.13
CA ILE A 103 -2.51 29.44 14.23
C ILE A 103 -3.37 30.69 13.96
N TYR A 104 -4.66 30.52 13.68
CA TYR A 104 -5.56 31.61 13.31
C TYR A 104 -5.81 32.58 14.47
N SER A 105 -5.98 32.06 15.69
CA SER A 105 -6.17 32.84 16.88
C SER A 105 -4.87 33.50 17.37
N GLY A 106 -3.69 32.88 17.10
CA GLY A 106 -2.39 33.38 17.56
C GLY A 106 -1.75 34.43 16.65
N ILE A 107 -2.01 34.39 15.35
CA ILE A 107 -1.33 35.22 14.32
C ILE A 107 -2.33 36.11 13.57
N GLY A 108 -3.60 35.74 13.55
CA GLY A 108 -4.60 36.31 12.64
C GLY A 108 -5.35 37.51 13.20
N ASP A 109 -5.50 38.54 12.37
CA ASP A 109 -6.41 39.67 12.60
C ASP A 109 -7.89 39.31 12.31
N GLY A 110 -8.22 38.02 12.24
CA GLY A 110 -9.56 37.54 11.93
C GLY A 110 -9.94 37.52 10.43
N ASN A 111 -9.20 38.24 9.56
CA ASN A 111 -9.48 38.40 8.13
C ASN A 111 -8.35 37.97 7.20
N ASN A 112 -7.42 37.12 7.67
CA ASN A 112 -6.28 36.70 6.85
C ASN A 112 -6.64 35.49 5.99
N GLU A 113 -7.08 35.72 4.74
CA GLU A 113 -7.47 34.69 3.79
C GLU A 113 -6.30 33.79 3.39
N LEU A 114 -5.08 34.33 3.30
CA LEU A 114 -3.88 33.55 3.02
C LEU A 114 -3.64 32.52 4.11
N LEU A 115 -3.78 32.91 5.37
CA LEU A 115 -3.62 32.00 6.52
C LEU A 115 -4.66 30.90 6.50
N ARG A 116 -5.89 31.23 6.08
CA ARG A 116 -6.97 30.24 5.90
C ARG A 116 -6.61 29.19 4.83
N VAL A 117 -6.05 29.61 3.68
CA VAL A 117 -5.59 28.71 2.62
C VAL A 117 -4.45 27.82 3.11
N ILE A 118 -3.50 28.37 3.89
CA ILE A 118 -2.41 27.59 4.50
C ILE A 118 -2.98 26.51 5.44
N CYS A 119 -3.96 26.84 6.27
CA CYS A 119 -4.62 25.88 7.16
C CYS A 119 -5.29 24.74 6.38
N TRP A 120 -5.93 25.04 5.25
CA TRP A 120 -6.47 24.01 4.36
C TRP A 120 -5.39 23.16 3.70
N GLY A 121 -4.24 23.74 3.37
CA GLY A 121 -3.06 23.01 2.90
C GLY A 121 -2.54 22.01 3.93
N ILE A 122 -2.44 22.44 5.21
CA ILE A 122 -2.05 21.57 6.33
C ILE A 122 -3.07 20.44 6.51
N ALA A 123 -4.37 20.76 6.50
CA ALA A 123 -5.43 19.78 6.64
C ALA A 123 -5.39 18.74 5.51
N GLY A 124 -5.24 19.20 4.26
CA GLY A 124 -5.08 18.34 3.10
C GLY A 124 -3.85 17.45 3.20
N SER A 125 -2.72 17.97 3.67
CA SER A 125 -1.49 17.20 3.89
C SER A 125 -1.67 16.06 4.90
N LEU A 126 -2.31 16.32 6.03
CA LEU A 126 -2.58 15.32 7.05
C LEU A 126 -3.59 14.26 6.57
N LEU A 127 -4.64 14.68 5.86
CA LEU A 127 -5.59 13.76 5.22
C LEU A 127 -4.91 12.87 4.18
N GLY A 128 -4.08 13.46 3.32
CA GLY A 128 -3.32 12.74 2.30
C GLY A 128 -2.33 11.76 2.89
N LEU A 129 -1.67 12.11 4.00
CA LEU A 129 -0.79 11.20 4.75
C LEU A 129 -1.57 10.01 5.32
N GLY A 130 -2.74 10.25 5.92
CA GLY A 130 -3.59 9.19 6.45
C GLY A 130 -4.09 8.23 5.36
N LEU A 131 -4.49 8.77 4.20
CA LEU A 131 -4.90 7.97 3.04
C LEU A 131 -3.74 7.16 2.45
N ALA A 132 -2.52 7.73 2.42
CA ALA A 132 -1.33 7.06 1.92
C ALA A 132 -0.94 5.82 2.72
N GLN A 133 -1.29 5.74 3.99
CA GLN A 133 -1.08 4.54 4.82
C GLN A 133 -2.09 3.41 4.52
N ARG A 134 -3.13 3.69 3.75
CA ARG A 134 -4.22 2.76 3.44
C ARG A 134 -4.35 2.41 1.97
N ILE A 135 -3.79 3.22 1.09
CA ILE A 135 -3.77 3.00 -0.35
C ILE A 135 -2.39 2.41 -0.70
N PRO A 136 -2.32 1.12 -1.08
CA PRO A 136 -1.06 0.47 -1.41
C PRO A 136 -0.26 1.26 -2.44
N ASN A 137 1.04 1.37 -2.19
CA ASN A 137 2.01 2.02 -3.07
C ASN A 137 1.77 3.52 -3.37
N LEU A 138 0.83 4.19 -2.69
CA LEU A 138 0.68 5.65 -2.81
C LEU A 138 1.92 6.36 -2.25
N GLY A 139 2.41 5.90 -1.09
CA GLY A 139 3.58 6.46 -0.40
C GLY A 139 3.28 7.75 0.36
N ALA A 140 3.86 7.88 1.56
CA ALA A 140 3.58 9.00 2.48
C ALA A 140 3.84 10.37 1.84
N LEU A 141 4.99 10.54 1.17
CA LEU A 141 5.38 11.83 0.57
C LEU A 141 4.41 12.28 -0.54
N ARG A 142 3.96 11.34 -1.38
CA ARG A 142 3.01 11.62 -2.47
C ARG A 142 1.62 11.94 -1.92
N GLY A 143 1.18 11.18 -0.89
CA GLY A 143 -0.09 11.43 -0.22
C GLY A 143 -0.10 12.79 0.46
N THR A 144 0.94 13.12 1.25
CA THR A 144 1.06 14.39 1.95
C THR A 144 1.14 15.55 0.96
N GLY A 145 1.99 15.46 -0.07
CA GLY A 145 2.16 16.53 -1.06
C GLY A 145 0.90 16.71 -1.92
N GLY A 146 0.33 15.62 -2.43
CA GLY A 146 -0.90 15.66 -3.23
C GLY A 146 -2.08 16.20 -2.42
N GLY A 147 -2.25 15.71 -1.18
CA GLY A 147 -3.28 16.21 -0.27
C GLY A 147 -3.10 17.69 0.05
N GLY A 148 -1.86 18.13 0.31
CA GLY A 148 -1.54 19.54 0.60
C GLY A 148 -1.87 20.47 -0.54
N VAL A 149 -1.40 20.15 -1.76
CA VAL A 149 -1.73 20.93 -2.97
C VAL A 149 -3.25 20.94 -3.22
N GLY A 150 -3.91 19.79 -3.05
CA GLY A 150 -5.37 19.68 -3.16
C GLY A 150 -6.09 20.56 -2.13
N GLY A 151 -5.60 20.57 -0.88
CA GLY A 151 -6.11 21.42 0.19
C GLY A 151 -5.97 22.92 -0.10
N VAL A 152 -4.82 23.35 -0.63
CA VAL A 152 -4.59 24.76 -1.06
C VAL A 152 -5.55 25.14 -2.19
N LEU A 153 -5.62 24.35 -3.26
CA LEU A 153 -6.52 24.64 -4.40
C LEU A 153 -7.99 24.64 -3.98
N GLY A 154 -8.39 23.64 -3.18
CA GLY A 154 -9.74 23.57 -2.63
C GLY A 154 -10.04 24.72 -1.68
N GLY A 155 -9.06 25.12 -0.86
CA GLY A 155 -9.16 26.25 0.06
C GLY A 155 -9.38 27.59 -0.65
N CYS A 156 -8.67 27.82 -1.77
CA CYS A 156 -8.91 29.01 -2.62
C CYS A 156 -10.35 29.03 -3.14
N LEU A 157 -10.85 27.90 -3.63
CA LEU A 157 -12.24 27.80 -4.08
C LEU A 157 -13.24 27.90 -2.93
N PHE A 158 -12.91 27.39 -1.74
CA PHE A 158 -13.74 27.56 -0.55
C PHE A 158 -13.98 29.04 -0.28
N ILE A 159 -12.92 29.85 -0.29
CA ILE A 159 -13.01 31.31 -0.08
C ILE A 159 -13.88 31.94 -1.17
N LEU A 160 -13.66 31.58 -2.44
CA LEU A 160 -14.45 32.09 -3.55
C LEU A 160 -15.95 31.79 -3.36
N PHE A 161 -16.31 30.57 -2.98
CA PHE A 161 -17.70 30.19 -2.73
C PHE A 161 -18.27 30.87 -1.48
N ALA A 162 -17.47 31.03 -0.43
CA ALA A 162 -17.88 31.72 0.80
C ALA A 162 -18.24 33.18 0.56
N TYR A 163 -17.56 33.87 -0.38
CA TYR A 163 -17.86 35.25 -0.76
C TYR A 163 -19.04 35.37 -1.72
N ASN A 164 -19.23 34.42 -2.62
CA ASN A 164 -20.24 34.55 -3.68
C ASN A 164 -21.58 33.86 -3.36
N LEU A 165 -21.56 32.90 -2.44
CA LEU A 165 -22.74 32.16 -2.00
C LEU A 165 -23.07 32.48 -0.55
N SER A 166 -24.35 32.56 -0.20
CA SER A 166 -24.75 32.87 1.17
C SER A 166 -24.54 31.70 2.13
N GLY A 167 -23.98 31.98 3.30
CA GLY A 167 -24.03 31.18 4.52
C GLY A 167 -23.71 29.69 4.32
N THR A 168 -24.68 28.84 4.55
CA THR A 168 -24.57 27.38 4.46
C THR A 168 -24.21 26.89 3.06
N ALA A 169 -24.77 27.51 2.01
CA ALA A 169 -24.51 27.09 0.62
C ALA A 169 -23.03 27.29 0.26
N GLY A 170 -22.42 28.40 0.67
CA GLY A 170 -21.00 28.67 0.48
C GLY A 170 -20.10 27.64 1.18
N ARG A 171 -20.42 27.28 2.43
CA ARG A 171 -19.66 26.26 3.18
C ARG A 171 -19.78 24.88 2.56
N LEU A 172 -20.98 24.45 2.16
CA LEU A 172 -21.20 23.16 1.50
C LEU A 172 -20.43 23.06 0.19
N ALA A 173 -20.54 24.08 -0.67
CA ALA A 173 -19.81 24.14 -1.94
C ALA A 173 -18.28 24.19 -1.73
N GLY A 174 -17.83 24.94 -0.73
CA GLY A 174 -16.42 25.05 -0.37
C GLY A 174 -15.82 23.73 0.11
N CYS A 175 -16.50 23.05 1.03
CA CYS A 175 -16.05 21.73 1.52
C CYS A 175 -16.06 20.67 0.41
N ALA A 176 -17.05 20.72 -0.49
CA ALA A 176 -17.07 19.86 -1.69
C ALA A 176 -15.87 20.15 -2.59
N ALA A 177 -15.51 21.42 -2.82
CA ALA A 177 -14.35 21.80 -3.62
C ALA A 177 -13.02 21.33 -3.00
N ILE A 178 -12.88 21.43 -1.66
CA ILE A 178 -11.70 20.92 -0.94
C ILE A 178 -11.58 19.41 -1.15
N GLY A 179 -12.63 18.65 -0.91
CA GLY A 179 -12.64 17.21 -1.10
C GLY A 179 -12.35 16.80 -2.55
N PHE A 180 -12.91 17.53 -3.52
CA PHE A 180 -12.68 17.33 -4.95
C PHE A 180 -11.19 17.46 -5.31
N TRP A 181 -10.57 18.57 -4.92
CA TRP A 181 -9.18 18.83 -5.25
C TRP A 181 -8.21 17.90 -4.50
N ILE A 182 -8.48 17.56 -3.24
CA ILE A 182 -7.69 16.54 -2.53
C ILE A 182 -7.76 15.21 -3.29
N GLY A 183 -8.96 14.75 -3.70
CA GLY A 183 -9.12 13.51 -4.45
C GLY A 183 -8.38 13.50 -5.78
N ILE A 184 -8.46 14.59 -6.56
CA ILE A 184 -7.73 14.73 -7.83
C ILE A 184 -6.22 14.73 -7.60
N MET A 185 -5.72 15.58 -6.69
CA MET A 185 -4.28 15.78 -6.49
C MET A 185 -3.59 14.56 -5.92
N LEU A 186 -4.26 13.72 -5.15
CA LEU A 186 -3.72 12.43 -4.73
C LEU A 186 -3.41 11.53 -5.93
N ILE A 187 -4.32 11.46 -6.92
CA ILE A 187 -4.12 10.63 -8.12
C ILE A 187 -3.12 11.27 -9.08
N VAL A 188 -3.08 12.59 -9.17
CA VAL A 188 -2.07 13.31 -9.94
C VAL A 188 -0.67 13.02 -9.36
N ALA A 189 -0.49 13.15 -8.04
CA ALA A 189 0.76 12.85 -7.37
C ALA A 189 1.16 11.37 -7.53
N GLU A 190 0.20 10.44 -7.35
CA GLU A 190 0.42 9.01 -7.63
C GLU A 190 0.93 8.79 -9.05
N THR A 191 0.30 9.44 -10.05
CA THR A 191 0.60 9.21 -11.47
C THR A 191 1.94 9.84 -11.90
N LEU A 192 2.25 11.03 -11.41
CA LEU A 192 3.48 11.77 -11.77
C LEU A 192 4.74 11.10 -11.22
N PHE A 193 4.66 10.57 -10.01
CA PHE A 193 5.82 9.96 -9.33
C PHE A 193 5.82 8.44 -9.37
N ASN A 194 5.03 7.84 -10.26
CA ASN A 194 4.93 6.40 -10.41
C ASN A 194 6.04 5.87 -11.31
N LYS A 195 6.88 4.98 -10.79
CA LYS A 195 7.95 4.31 -11.55
C LYS A 195 7.46 3.09 -12.30
N ALA A 196 6.55 2.31 -11.71
CA ALA A 196 6.00 1.10 -12.32
C ALA A 196 4.49 1.00 -12.07
N TRP A 197 3.77 0.38 -12.99
CA TRP A 197 2.32 0.21 -12.91
C TRP A 197 1.85 -1.06 -13.59
N LEU A 198 0.68 -1.53 -13.19
CA LEU A 198 -0.04 -2.63 -13.82
C LEU A 198 -1.29 -2.08 -14.53
N VAL A 199 -1.49 -2.46 -15.77
CA VAL A 199 -2.74 -2.23 -16.51
C VAL A 199 -3.50 -3.55 -16.55
N ILE A 200 -4.63 -3.59 -15.88
CA ILE A 200 -5.50 -4.76 -15.80
C ILE A 200 -6.61 -4.56 -16.82
N SER A 201 -6.62 -5.40 -17.85
CA SER A 201 -7.64 -5.41 -18.89
C SER A 201 -8.55 -6.60 -18.68
N TYR A 202 -9.83 -6.33 -18.45
CA TYR A 202 -10.86 -7.35 -18.32
C TYR A 202 -11.46 -7.66 -19.70
N ASP A 203 -11.89 -8.91 -19.90
CA ASP A 203 -12.57 -9.32 -21.16
C ASP A 203 -13.83 -8.49 -21.45
N THR A 204 -14.41 -7.84 -20.43
CA THR A 204 -15.52 -6.89 -20.56
C THR A 204 -15.13 -5.53 -21.16
N GLY A 205 -13.84 -5.33 -21.51
CA GLY A 205 -13.30 -4.08 -22.03
C GLY A 205 -12.96 -3.02 -20.96
N ALA A 206 -13.22 -3.29 -19.68
CA ALA A 206 -12.84 -2.40 -18.60
C ALA A 206 -11.32 -2.46 -18.35
N ASN A 207 -10.69 -1.29 -18.22
CA ASN A 207 -9.26 -1.19 -17.90
C ASN A 207 -9.09 -0.48 -16.56
N ARG A 208 -8.21 -1.03 -15.71
CA ARG A 208 -7.80 -0.43 -14.43
C ARG A 208 -6.29 -0.29 -14.39
N THR A 209 -5.81 0.79 -13.81
CA THR A 209 -4.37 1.02 -13.63
C THR A 209 -4.05 1.11 -12.15
N LEU A 210 -3.10 0.30 -11.69
CA LEU A 210 -2.59 0.29 -10.34
C LEU A 210 -1.11 0.62 -10.32
N THR A 211 -0.71 1.44 -9.36
CA THR A 211 0.70 1.72 -9.09
C THR A 211 1.36 0.51 -8.46
N LEU A 212 2.51 0.13 -8.99
CA LEU A 212 3.34 -0.92 -8.45
C LEU A 212 4.50 -0.31 -7.66
N GLY A 213 4.75 -0.84 -6.48
CA GLY A 213 5.83 -0.43 -5.59
C GLY A 213 6.33 -1.61 -4.77
N SER A 214 6.91 -1.33 -3.61
CA SER A 214 7.42 -2.35 -2.69
C SER A 214 6.31 -3.18 -2.02
N GLU A 215 5.11 -2.61 -1.86
CA GLU A 215 3.97 -3.37 -1.37
C GLU A 215 3.41 -4.26 -2.49
N PRO A 216 3.24 -5.57 -2.24
CA PRO A 216 2.77 -6.50 -3.26
C PRO A 216 1.30 -6.24 -3.64
N ILE A 217 1.02 -6.25 -4.94
CA ILE A 217 -0.34 -6.28 -5.48
C ILE A 217 -0.72 -7.73 -5.73
N THR A 218 -1.74 -8.20 -5.02
CA THR A 218 -2.18 -9.59 -5.01
C THR A 218 -3.44 -9.79 -5.85
N PHE A 219 -3.47 -10.91 -6.59
CA PHE A 219 -4.56 -11.33 -7.46
C PHE A 219 -5.04 -12.73 -7.07
N GLY A 220 -6.35 -12.93 -6.93
CA GLY A 220 -6.93 -14.21 -6.56
C GLY A 220 -8.44 -14.14 -6.43
N SER A 221 -9.09 -15.23 -6.00
CA SER A 221 -10.55 -15.27 -5.83
C SER A 221 -11.01 -14.88 -4.43
N ASP A 222 -10.15 -14.93 -3.42
CA ASP A 222 -10.49 -14.56 -2.04
C ASP A 222 -10.37 -13.05 -1.82
N GLU A 223 -11.46 -12.39 -1.38
CA GLU A 223 -11.52 -10.96 -1.13
C GLU A 223 -10.67 -10.49 0.07
N ASN A 224 -10.27 -11.39 0.96
CA ASN A 224 -9.44 -11.08 2.12
C ASN A 224 -7.95 -11.19 1.82
N LEU A 225 -7.57 -12.10 0.91
CA LEU A 225 -6.17 -12.37 0.54
C LEU A 225 -5.73 -11.57 -0.69
N SER A 226 -6.68 -11.15 -1.53
CA SER A 226 -6.38 -10.53 -2.82
C SER A 226 -6.88 -9.08 -2.88
N ILE A 227 -6.02 -8.19 -3.36
CA ILE A 227 -6.40 -6.81 -3.66
C ILE A 227 -7.34 -6.79 -4.86
N ILE A 228 -7.02 -7.56 -5.90
CA ILE A 228 -7.84 -7.72 -7.11
C ILE A 228 -8.50 -9.08 -7.09
N CYS A 229 -9.84 -9.09 -7.04
CA CYS A 229 -10.62 -10.32 -7.05
C CYS A 229 -10.93 -10.75 -8.48
N ILE A 230 -10.52 -11.97 -8.83
CA ILE A 230 -10.76 -12.61 -10.12
C ILE A 230 -11.50 -13.92 -9.86
N PRO A 231 -12.70 -14.11 -10.41
CA PRO A 231 -13.45 -15.35 -10.19
C PRO A 231 -12.78 -16.54 -10.89
N LYS A 232 -12.96 -17.74 -10.33
CA LYS A 232 -12.50 -19.01 -10.89
C LYS A 232 -10.98 -19.17 -11.01
N VAL A 233 -10.23 -18.54 -10.10
CA VAL A 233 -8.80 -18.76 -9.92
C VAL A 233 -8.55 -19.15 -8.46
N SER A 234 -7.32 -19.52 -8.12
CA SER A 234 -6.92 -19.82 -6.73
C SER A 234 -7.21 -18.68 -5.80
N PRO A 235 -7.42 -18.92 -4.49
CA PRO A 235 -7.66 -17.88 -3.49
C PRO A 235 -6.63 -16.75 -3.54
N LEU A 236 -5.35 -17.10 -3.77
CA LEU A 236 -4.24 -16.20 -4.04
C LEU A 236 -3.42 -16.80 -5.20
N ALA A 237 -3.62 -16.28 -6.42
CA ALA A 237 -3.03 -16.85 -7.63
C ALA A 237 -1.69 -16.21 -7.99
N MET A 238 -1.61 -14.89 -7.99
CA MET A 238 -0.40 -14.15 -8.37
C MET A 238 -0.14 -12.96 -7.48
N ARG A 239 1.14 -12.63 -7.35
CA ARG A 239 1.65 -11.46 -6.64
C ARG A 239 2.61 -10.68 -7.53
N PHE A 240 2.44 -9.36 -7.59
CA PHE A 240 3.34 -8.47 -8.32
C PHE A 240 3.90 -7.43 -7.35
N GLN A 241 5.21 -7.19 -7.43
CA GLN A 241 5.87 -6.16 -6.64
C GLN A 241 7.07 -5.58 -7.37
N LEU A 242 7.54 -4.42 -6.92
CA LEU A 242 8.75 -3.79 -7.44
C LEU A 242 9.88 -4.02 -6.42
N GLU A 243 10.88 -4.84 -6.78
CA GLU A 243 12.05 -5.12 -5.96
C GLU A 243 13.30 -4.62 -6.67
N ALA A 244 14.10 -3.80 -5.99
CA ALA A 244 15.34 -3.25 -6.53
C ALA A 244 15.21 -2.66 -7.96
N GLY A 245 14.05 -2.07 -8.28
CA GLY A 245 13.78 -1.50 -9.61
C GLY A 245 13.32 -2.51 -10.66
N GLN A 246 13.25 -3.79 -10.33
CA GLN A 246 12.75 -4.84 -11.20
C GLN A 246 11.32 -5.23 -10.82
N ILE A 247 10.50 -5.54 -11.81
CA ILE A 247 9.13 -5.98 -11.58
C ILE A 247 9.12 -7.50 -11.44
N VAL A 248 8.80 -7.95 -10.26
CA VAL A 248 8.74 -9.37 -9.89
C VAL A 248 7.29 -9.83 -9.92
N CYS A 249 7.04 -10.94 -10.59
CA CYS A 249 5.76 -11.63 -10.61
C CYS A 249 5.97 -13.04 -10.05
N GLU A 250 5.29 -13.33 -8.96
CA GLU A 250 5.23 -14.63 -8.34
C GLU A 250 3.89 -15.30 -8.66
N ASN A 251 3.94 -16.51 -9.20
CA ASN A 251 2.78 -17.38 -9.26
C ASN A 251 2.73 -18.18 -7.95
N VAL A 252 1.76 -17.87 -7.10
CA VAL A 252 1.68 -18.43 -5.74
C VAL A 252 1.40 -19.93 -5.76
N ASP A 253 0.61 -20.42 -6.74
CA ASP A 253 0.26 -21.84 -6.84
C ASP A 253 1.46 -22.72 -7.19
N SER A 254 2.31 -22.25 -8.10
CA SER A 254 3.50 -22.99 -8.54
C SER A 254 4.77 -22.51 -7.83
N GLY A 255 4.71 -21.36 -7.11
CA GLY A 255 5.83 -20.66 -6.53
C GLY A 255 6.84 -20.14 -7.59
N ALA A 256 6.48 -20.16 -8.88
CA ALA A 256 7.37 -19.68 -9.94
C ALA A 256 7.50 -18.16 -9.89
N VAL A 257 8.73 -17.69 -9.80
CA VAL A 257 9.06 -16.27 -9.85
C VAL A 257 9.53 -15.89 -11.25
N SER A 258 9.01 -14.82 -11.80
CA SER A 258 9.42 -14.28 -13.09
C SER A 258 9.66 -12.79 -13.01
N TYR A 259 10.76 -12.34 -13.63
CA TYR A 259 11.08 -10.92 -13.77
C TYR A 259 10.45 -10.39 -15.04
N LEU A 260 9.65 -9.34 -14.93
CA LEU A 260 8.89 -8.80 -16.04
C LEU A 260 9.49 -7.48 -16.52
N ARG A 261 9.40 -7.27 -17.84
CA ARG A 261 9.79 -6.03 -18.52
C ARG A 261 8.56 -5.21 -18.86
N SER A 262 8.76 -3.93 -19.10
CA SER A 262 7.70 -3.05 -19.60
C SER A 262 7.12 -3.59 -20.91
N GLY A 263 5.80 -3.77 -20.95
CA GLY A 263 5.07 -4.37 -22.07
C GLY A 263 4.75 -5.85 -21.90
N ASP A 264 5.38 -6.56 -20.96
CA ASP A 264 5.08 -7.96 -20.71
C ASP A 264 3.64 -8.13 -20.22
N GLN A 265 3.05 -9.25 -20.61
CA GLN A 265 1.68 -9.58 -20.28
C GLN A 265 1.59 -10.91 -19.54
N LYS A 266 0.71 -10.94 -18.53
CA LYS A 266 0.32 -12.16 -17.82
C LYS A 266 -1.19 -12.28 -17.84
N LYS A 267 -1.70 -13.48 -18.18
CA LYS A 267 -3.13 -13.78 -18.17
C LYS A 267 -3.50 -14.49 -16.88
N ILE A 268 -4.54 -14.03 -16.21
CA ILE A 268 -5.09 -14.64 -14.99
C ILE A 268 -6.61 -14.69 -15.15
N GLY A 269 -7.17 -15.89 -15.26
CA GLY A 269 -8.62 -16.05 -15.48
C GLY A 269 -9.10 -15.25 -16.70
N ASN A 270 -10.03 -14.33 -16.48
CA ASN A 270 -10.62 -13.43 -17.48
C ASN A 270 -9.93 -12.05 -17.58
N CYS A 271 -8.72 -11.93 -17.04
CA CYS A 271 -7.97 -10.68 -17.05
C CYS A 271 -6.62 -10.85 -17.71
N THR A 272 -6.19 -9.83 -18.45
CA THR A 272 -4.82 -9.66 -18.95
C THR A 272 -4.16 -8.51 -18.21
N ILE A 273 -3.03 -8.80 -17.57
CA ILE A 273 -2.24 -7.82 -16.82
C ILE A 273 -1.05 -7.43 -17.69
N THR A 274 -0.96 -6.15 -18.06
CA THR A 274 0.18 -5.58 -18.78
C THR A 274 1.00 -4.75 -17.82
N VAL A 275 2.30 -4.99 -17.81
CA VAL A 275 3.26 -4.31 -16.94
C VAL A 275 3.80 -3.07 -17.64
N GLY A 276 3.98 -1.97 -16.90
CA GLY A 276 4.63 -0.75 -17.39
C GLY A 276 5.67 -0.24 -16.39
N ASN A 277 6.77 0.30 -16.92
CA ASN A 277 7.84 0.92 -16.14
C ASN A 277 8.32 2.19 -16.87
N SER A 278 8.55 3.29 -16.11
CA SER A 278 9.03 4.57 -16.66
C SER A 278 10.54 4.62 -16.83
N ASP A 279 11.31 3.85 -16.06
CA ASP A 279 12.76 4.00 -15.92
C ASP A 279 13.57 3.03 -16.80
N LEU A 280 12.92 2.11 -17.54
CA LEU A 280 13.60 1.25 -18.51
C LEU A 280 13.37 1.78 -19.92
N PRO A 281 14.44 2.11 -20.66
CA PRO A 281 14.31 2.42 -22.09
C PRO A 281 13.64 1.25 -22.80
N ALA A 282 12.73 1.55 -23.71
CA ALA A 282 12.15 0.56 -24.61
C ALA A 282 13.27 -0.28 -25.21
N ALA A 283 13.14 -1.58 -25.11
CA ALA A 283 14.06 -2.65 -25.44
C ALA A 283 15.05 -2.37 -26.59
N ASN A 284 16.12 -1.61 -26.31
CA ASN A 284 17.34 -1.63 -27.11
C ASN A 284 18.53 -1.39 -26.17
N SER A 285 19.37 -2.42 -26.05
CA SER A 285 20.70 -2.38 -25.46
C SER A 285 20.88 -2.51 -23.92
N VAL A 286 20.40 -3.60 -23.33
CA VAL A 286 21.20 -4.28 -22.31
C VAL A 286 21.14 -5.78 -22.66
N GLN A 287 22.21 -6.33 -23.19
CA GLN A 287 22.42 -7.77 -23.28
C GLN A 287 22.57 -8.29 -21.86
N PHE A 288 21.44 -8.69 -21.27
CA PHE A 288 21.48 -9.63 -20.15
C PHE A 288 21.85 -11.02 -20.69
N PRO A 289 22.55 -11.86 -19.92
CA PRO A 289 22.81 -13.22 -20.35
C PRO A 289 21.50 -13.85 -20.81
N PRO A 290 21.52 -14.65 -21.88
CA PRO A 290 20.31 -15.19 -22.48
C PRO A 290 19.51 -15.88 -21.41
N ALA A 291 18.26 -15.44 -21.23
CA ALA A 291 17.26 -16.20 -20.49
C ALA A 291 17.33 -17.62 -21.07
N ILE A 292 17.59 -18.61 -20.22
CA ILE A 292 17.55 -20.02 -20.58
C ILE A 292 16.21 -20.22 -21.28
N ARG A 293 16.29 -20.37 -22.62
CA ARG A 293 15.17 -20.75 -23.46
C ARG A 293 14.72 -22.12 -22.95
N SER A 294 13.56 -22.15 -22.34
CA SER A 294 12.89 -23.40 -22.05
C SER A 294 12.62 -24.10 -23.38
N GLU A 295 13.53 -24.96 -23.79
CA GLU A 295 13.25 -25.95 -24.78
C GLU A 295 12.20 -26.92 -24.23
N LYS A 296 11.13 -27.03 -25.00
CA LYS A 296 10.09 -28.04 -24.89
C LYS A 296 10.74 -29.40 -24.96
N SER A 297 10.86 -30.08 -23.86
CA SER A 297 11.07 -31.57 -23.89
C SER A 297 10.54 -32.17 -22.61
N ALA A 298 9.66 -33.11 -22.84
CA ALA A 298 9.27 -34.27 -22.03
C ALA A 298 8.69 -33.97 -20.62
N ALA A 299 7.42 -34.31 -20.53
CA ALA A 299 6.80 -34.75 -19.30
C ALA A 299 7.72 -35.71 -18.56
N ASP A 300 8.23 -35.30 -17.41
CA ASP A 300 8.44 -36.20 -16.29
C ASP A 300 8.54 -35.36 -15.00
N SER A 301 7.68 -35.72 -14.09
CA SER A 301 7.57 -35.38 -12.68
C SER A 301 8.90 -35.04 -11.98
N PHE A 302 9.08 -33.77 -11.59
CA PHE A 302 9.92 -33.46 -10.44
C PHE A 302 9.21 -32.45 -9.58
N THR A 303 8.61 -32.91 -8.49
CA THR A 303 8.28 -32.17 -7.30
C THR A 303 9.58 -31.74 -6.62
N SER A 304 10.17 -30.64 -7.04
CA SER A 304 11.20 -29.95 -6.26
C SER A 304 10.53 -29.35 -5.04
N GLY A 305 10.69 -29.99 -3.89
CA GLY A 305 10.20 -29.50 -2.59
C GLY A 305 10.77 -28.12 -2.32
N ARG A 306 9.91 -27.10 -2.31
CA ARG A 306 10.30 -25.75 -1.92
C ARG A 306 10.06 -25.62 -0.44
N PHE A 307 11.11 -25.22 0.27
CA PHE A 307 11.05 -24.95 1.69
C PHE A 307 10.94 -23.44 1.93
N PHE A 308 10.16 -23.06 2.92
CA PHE A 308 10.10 -21.68 3.41
C PHE A 308 10.35 -21.71 4.91
N LEU A 309 11.06 -20.71 5.43
CA LEU A 309 11.22 -20.48 6.85
C LEU A 309 10.24 -19.40 7.31
N ARG A 310 9.30 -19.77 8.15
CA ARG A 310 8.38 -18.84 8.80
C ARG A 310 9.00 -18.36 10.12
N LEU A 311 9.18 -17.06 10.28
CA LEU A 311 9.64 -16.39 11.50
C LEU A 311 8.55 -15.41 11.96
N GLY A 312 7.68 -15.83 12.84
CA GLY A 312 6.51 -15.05 13.24
C GLY A 312 5.61 -14.72 12.05
N SER A 313 5.54 -13.43 11.66
CA SER A 313 4.76 -12.96 10.49
C SER A 313 5.55 -12.93 9.18
N ARG A 314 6.87 -13.17 9.21
CA ARG A 314 7.74 -13.18 8.01
C ARG A 314 7.90 -14.60 7.48
N VAL A 315 7.93 -14.73 6.16
CA VAL A 315 8.20 -15.99 5.46
C VAL A 315 9.35 -15.76 4.49
N ILE A 316 10.42 -16.55 4.64
CA ILE A 316 11.65 -16.44 3.84
C ILE A 316 11.76 -17.69 2.98
N PRO A 317 11.85 -17.59 1.64
CA PRO A 317 12.06 -18.75 0.77
C PRO A 317 13.47 -19.31 0.97
N LEU A 318 13.57 -20.64 1.12
CA LEU A 318 14.83 -21.35 1.30
C LEU A 318 15.18 -22.08 -0.01
N THR A 319 16.14 -21.55 -0.73
CA THR A 319 16.73 -22.15 -1.93
C THR A 319 18.23 -22.33 -1.72
N ALA A 320 18.87 -23.20 -2.48
CA ALA A 320 20.32 -23.35 -2.41
C ALA A 320 21.02 -21.98 -2.65
N GLY A 321 21.89 -21.60 -1.72
CA GLY A 321 22.54 -20.29 -1.71
C GLY A 321 21.81 -19.18 -0.94
N THR A 322 20.61 -19.41 -0.40
CA THR A 322 19.93 -18.45 0.46
C THR A 322 20.75 -18.22 1.72
N GLN A 323 21.00 -16.95 2.05
CA GLN A 323 21.68 -16.52 3.28
C GLN A 323 20.68 -15.83 4.21
N LEU A 324 20.70 -16.21 5.47
CA LEU A 324 19.97 -15.53 6.54
C LEU A 324 20.93 -14.61 7.29
N PHE A 325 20.48 -13.40 7.57
CA PHE A 325 21.28 -12.37 8.21
C PHE A 325 20.81 -12.08 9.65
N THR A 326 21.64 -11.43 10.43
CA THR A 326 21.27 -10.91 11.76
C THR A 326 20.06 -9.96 11.71
N SER A 327 19.79 -9.32 10.56
CA SER A 327 18.56 -8.53 10.35
C SER A 327 17.29 -9.38 10.25
N ASP A 328 17.42 -10.65 9.87
CA ASP A 328 16.29 -11.59 9.77
C ASP A 328 16.04 -12.27 11.09
N ILE A 329 17.11 -12.56 11.84
CA ILE A 329 17.06 -13.24 13.15
C ILE A 329 17.92 -12.42 14.14
N PRO A 330 17.38 -11.33 14.72
CA PRO A 330 18.15 -10.42 15.57
C PRO A 330 18.70 -11.03 16.86
N SER A 331 18.16 -12.17 17.32
CA SER A 331 18.63 -12.90 18.49
C SER A 331 19.96 -13.63 18.26
N LEU A 332 20.38 -13.78 17.00
CA LEU A 332 21.63 -14.47 16.64
C LEU A 332 22.75 -13.48 16.32
N LYS A 333 23.96 -13.84 16.69
CA LYS A 333 25.20 -13.12 16.31
C LYS A 333 25.94 -13.93 15.26
N ALA A 334 26.25 -13.31 14.14
CA ALA A 334 27.09 -13.93 13.11
C ALA A 334 28.53 -14.06 13.60
N THR A 335 29.19 -15.20 13.32
CA THR A 335 30.60 -15.42 13.61
C THR A 335 31.48 -14.60 12.67
N ALA A 336 31.02 -14.38 11.43
CA ALA A 336 31.73 -13.60 10.42
C ALA A 336 31.26 -12.14 10.37
N SER A 337 32.14 -11.23 9.94
CA SER A 337 31.88 -9.79 9.84
C SER A 337 30.82 -9.40 8.80
N ASN A 338 30.38 -10.33 7.93
CA ASN A 338 29.35 -10.12 6.92
C ASN A 338 27.91 -10.20 7.44
N GLY A 339 27.71 -10.52 8.74
CA GLY A 339 26.39 -10.58 9.37
C GLY A 339 25.53 -11.78 8.96
N VAL A 340 26.09 -12.79 8.28
CA VAL A 340 25.36 -14.01 7.88
C VAL A 340 25.32 -14.97 9.08
N VAL A 341 24.11 -15.40 9.45
CA VAL A 341 23.86 -16.31 10.61
C VAL A 341 23.57 -17.73 10.15
N ALA A 342 23.08 -17.91 8.92
CA ALA A 342 22.88 -19.24 8.35
C ALA A 342 22.91 -19.20 6.82
N THR A 343 23.24 -20.33 6.19
CA THR A 343 23.17 -20.49 4.73
C THR A 343 22.51 -21.80 4.36
N VAL A 344 21.73 -21.78 3.27
CA VAL A 344 21.08 -22.95 2.72
C VAL A 344 21.99 -23.55 1.66
N ASN A 345 22.34 -24.83 1.81
CA ASN A 345 23.17 -25.57 0.87
C ASN A 345 22.35 -26.72 0.25
N SER A 346 22.72 -27.15 -0.95
CA SER A 346 22.18 -28.37 -1.55
C SER A 346 23.08 -29.56 -1.19
N ARG A 347 22.49 -30.65 -0.72
CA ARG A 347 23.22 -31.88 -0.37
C ARG A 347 23.63 -32.70 -1.60
N SER A 348 22.91 -32.55 -2.69
CA SER A 348 23.15 -33.31 -3.92
C SER A 348 23.01 -32.41 -5.14
N ARG A 349 23.63 -32.83 -6.25
CA ARG A 349 23.47 -32.18 -7.57
C ARG A 349 22.01 -32.17 -8.07
N ASP A 350 21.15 -33.00 -7.47
CA ASP A 350 19.75 -33.19 -7.90
C ASP A 350 18.75 -32.33 -7.14
N GLU A 351 19.19 -31.31 -6.37
CA GLU A 351 18.37 -30.29 -5.66
C GLU A 351 17.23 -30.83 -4.74
N ILE A 352 17.17 -32.14 -4.47
CA ILE A 352 16.05 -32.77 -3.75
C ILE A 352 16.14 -32.59 -2.24
N SER A 353 17.34 -32.36 -1.68
CA SER A 353 17.53 -32.15 -0.26
C SER A 353 18.33 -30.87 0.01
N LEU A 354 17.71 -29.93 0.74
CA LEU A 354 18.36 -28.72 1.22
C LEU A 354 18.82 -28.92 2.67
N GLU A 355 19.92 -28.28 3.01
CA GLU A 355 20.49 -28.25 4.35
C GLU A 355 20.70 -26.81 4.81
N LEU A 356 20.34 -26.50 6.04
CA LEU A 356 20.59 -25.22 6.68
C LEU A 356 21.83 -25.33 7.56
N THR A 357 22.89 -24.59 7.21
CA THR A 357 24.15 -24.56 7.95
C THR A 357 24.12 -23.43 8.96
N ASN A 358 24.44 -23.74 10.20
CA ASN A 358 24.58 -22.77 11.29
C ASN A 358 25.92 -22.03 11.17
N LEU A 359 25.90 -20.72 10.97
CA LEU A 359 27.07 -19.84 10.91
C LEU A 359 27.15 -18.86 12.09
N CYS A 360 26.41 -19.18 13.16
CA CYS A 360 26.43 -18.41 14.41
C CYS A 360 27.46 -18.92 15.39
N ASP A 361 27.69 -18.15 16.46
CA ASP A 361 28.46 -18.52 17.64
C ASP A 361 27.71 -19.43 18.65
N ARG A 362 26.42 -19.71 18.36
CA ARG A 362 25.52 -20.47 19.24
C ARG A 362 24.86 -21.63 18.49
N ALA A 363 24.59 -22.69 19.27
CA ALA A 363 23.75 -23.78 18.79
C ALA A 363 22.28 -23.40 18.76
N TRP A 364 21.53 -24.00 17.83
CA TRP A 364 20.08 -23.93 17.75
C TRP A 364 19.47 -25.27 18.17
N TRP A 365 18.20 -25.22 18.56
CA TRP A 365 17.41 -26.42 18.75
C TRP A 365 16.43 -26.58 17.58
N ALA A 366 16.39 -27.75 16.99
CA ALA A 366 15.44 -28.09 15.94
C ALA A 366 14.62 -29.31 16.39
N THR A 367 13.30 -29.19 16.25
CA THR A 367 12.36 -30.28 16.53
C THR A 367 11.77 -30.74 15.20
N ASP A 368 11.91 -31.98 14.86
CA ASP A 368 11.34 -32.55 13.65
C ASP A 368 9.82 -32.83 13.80
N ILE A 369 9.18 -33.31 12.71
CA ILE A 369 7.75 -33.67 12.71
C ILE A 369 7.40 -34.84 13.64
N GLN A 370 8.37 -35.64 14.06
CA GLN A 370 8.20 -36.79 14.96
C GLN A 370 8.37 -36.37 16.44
N GLY A 371 8.82 -35.12 16.67
CA GLY A 371 9.06 -34.58 17.98
C GLY A 371 10.49 -34.80 18.49
N ASP A 372 11.38 -35.32 17.65
CA ASP A 372 12.78 -35.55 18.01
C ASP A 372 13.54 -34.21 18.02
N LEU A 373 14.20 -33.96 19.16
CA LEU A 373 14.96 -32.73 19.39
C LEU A 373 16.41 -32.93 18.95
N LYS A 374 16.88 -32.10 18.04
CA LYS A 374 18.25 -32.10 17.55
C LYS A 374 18.92 -30.75 17.81
N MET A 375 20.11 -30.78 18.38
CA MET A 375 20.95 -29.60 18.50
C MET A 375 21.77 -29.38 17.23
N VAL A 376 21.74 -28.19 16.67
CA VAL A 376 22.50 -27.78 15.49
C VAL A 376 23.64 -26.88 15.97
N GLU A 377 24.80 -27.43 16.16
CA GLU A 377 25.99 -26.74 16.64
C GLU A 377 26.53 -25.77 15.56
N PRO A 378 27.36 -24.76 15.92
CA PRO A 378 28.07 -23.94 14.97
C PRO A 378 28.79 -24.81 13.90
N GLU A 379 28.72 -24.36 12.66
CA GLU A 379 29.29 -25.04 11.47
C GLU A 379 28.67 -26.38 11.11
N THR A 380 27.61 -26.81 11.82
CA THR A 380 26.88 -28.04 11.49
C THR A 380 25.64 -27.74 10.63
N THR A 381 25.09 -28.78 10.00
CA THR A 381 23.97 -28.68 9.10
C THR A 381 22.72 -29.38 9.61
N LEU A 382 21.57 -28.77 9.33
CA LEU A 382 20.25 -29.35 9.54
C LEU A 382 19.61 -29.65 8.19
N THR A 383 19.24 -30.90 7.94
CA THR A 383 18.45 -31.24 6.74
C THR A 383 17.05 -30.67 6.88
N LEU A 384 16.60 -29.92 5.85
CA LEU A 384 15.29 -29.27 5.88
C LEU A 384 14.17 -30.28 5.59
N ALA A 385 13.17 -30.26 6.46
CA ALA A 385 11.92 -31.00 6.28
C ALA A 385 10.74 -30.11 6.65
N VAL A 386 9.66 -30.15 5.87
CA VAL A 386 8.43 -29.39 6.16
C VAL A 386 7.88 -29.82 7.53
N GLY A 387 7.53 -28.85 8.37
CA GLY A 387 7.05 -29.08 9.74
C GLY A 387 8.17 -29.07 10.80
N THR A 388 9.46 -28.98 10.40
CA THR A 388 10.55 -28.80 11.36
C THR A 388 10.46 -27.44 12.01
N LYS A 389 10.48 -27.39 13.34
CA LYS A 389 10.54 -26.16 14.13
C LYS A 389 11.97 -25.91 14.58
N ILE A 390 12.42 -24.67 14.49
CA ILE A 390 13.78 -24.27 14.86
C ILE A 390 13.70 -23.11 15.85
N GLU A 391 14.31 -23.30 17.01
CA GLU A 391 14.41 -22.28 18.05
C GLU A 391 15.75 -21.53 17.88
N PHE A 392 15.66 -20.30 17.39
CA PHE A 392 16.82 -19.39 17.20
C PHE A 392 17.08 -18.50 18.43
N GLY A 393 16.71 -18.96 19.63
CA GLY A 393 16.78 -18.22 20.89
C GLY A 393 15.44 -17.54 21.21
N GLU A 394 15.29 -16.23 20.98
CA GLU A 394 14.03 -15.51 21.28
C GLU A 394 12.99 -15.63 20.16
N ILE A 395 13.37 -16.18 19.02
CA ILE A 395 12.51 -16.28 17.83
C ILE A 395 12.43 -17.73 17.40
N ASP A 396 11.20 -18.20 17.23
CA ASP A 396 10.92 -19.52 16.70
C ASP A 396 10.67 -19.45 15.20
N GLY A 397 11.29 -20.38 14.48
CA GLY A 397 11.09 -20.60 13.05
C GLY A 397 10.39 -21.93 12.78
N GLU A 398 9.65 -22.00 11.70
CA GLU A 398 9.01 -23.23 11.21
C GLU A 398 9.28 -23.39 9.71
N ILE A 399 9.73 -24.58 9.32
CA ILE A 399 9.89 -24.93 7.91
C ILE A 399 8.53 -25.34 7.33
N ILE A 400 8.06 -24.60 6.35
CA ILE A 400 6.75 -24.81 5.69
C ILE A 400 6.90 -25.02 4.20
#